data_ce888a3e39a9a8fcff60cfa1cf48d56f
#
_entry.id   ce888a3e39a9a8fcff60cfa1cf48d56f
#
_cell.length_a   1.000
_cell.length_b   1.000
_cell.length_c   1.000
_cell.angle_alpha   90.00
_cell.angle_beta   90.00
_cell.angle_gamma   90.00
#
_symmetry.space_group_name_H-M   'P 1'
#
loop_
_entity.id
_entity.type
_entity.pdbx_description
1 polymer ?
#
loop_
_entity_poly.entity_id
_entity_poly.type
_entity_poly.pdbx_seq_one_letter_code
_entity_poly.pdbx_strand_id
1 'polypeptide(L)'
;MPEDNREEFFYRLTPDEIVAALSELGLEPSGHVAQLNSMENRVFDLRLEDGRHVVAKFYRPQRWSKEQVLEEHRFLQDLAADEVPALYPLQIGGNTLFERQGINFAVWPRTGGREPEELTTIDLQILGRLVARLHNTGAGSAMQHRPAFSAERYLAEPLHSLKEHNFLKPGFATEYETLVDLFTREWNVRAASHPQQRIHGDLHKGNILHGSEGWFLLDFDDSLTGPPLQDLWMMFSGRPQHERDVFLEAYREFRDFDESWLADAEILRAMRIVHYSGWIARRYEDPSFTAAFPDFASDSYWEEEIRVLRGIAATLDGFTGDRADWLR
;
A
#
# COMPACT_ATOMS: atom_id res chain seq x y z
N MET A 1 13.65 11.68 -22.83
CA MET A 1 12.51 11.33 -23.74
C MET A 1 11.34 12.24 -23.40
N PRO A 2 10.49 12.65 -24.36
CA PRO A 2 9.21 13.28 -24.05
C PRO A 2 8.38 12.39 -23.10
N GLU A 3 7.53 12.98 -22.25
CA GLU A 3 6.74 12.26 -21.25
C GLU A 3 5.84 11.18 -21.85
N ASP A 4 5.19 11.45 -22.98
CA ASP A 4 4.37 10.52 -23.78
C ASP A 4 5.11 9.23 -24.15
N ASN A 5 6.40 9.31 -24.46
CA ASN A 5 7.21 8.15 -24.84
C ASN A 5 7.56 7.22 -23.65
N ARG A 6 7.53 7.74 -22.41
CA ARG A 6 7.86 6.94 -21.20
C ARG A 6 6.72 6.02 -20.82
N GLU A 7 5.48 6.51 -20.86
CA GLU A 7 4.30 5.68 -20.59
C GLU A 7 4.16 4.58 -21.64
N GLU A 8 4.27 4.92 -22.91
CA GLU A 8 4.22 3.94 -23.99
C GLU A 8 5.30 2.84 -23.82
N PHE A 9 6.54 3.23 -23.47
CA PHE A 9 7.61 2.29 -23.19
C PHE A 9 7.31 1.42 -21.97
N PHE A 10 6.78 1.98 -20.89
CA PHE A 10 6.40 1.25 -19.68
C PHE A 10 5.37 0.15 -19.97
N TYR A 11 4.37 0.42 -20.80
CA TYR A 11 3.37 -0.58 -21.19
C TYR A 11 3.90 -1.63 -22.17
N ARG A 12 4.94 -1.30 -22.93
CA ARG A 12 5.55 -2.18 -23.94
C ARG A 12 6.83 -2.86 -23.49
N LEU A 13 7.18 -2.82 -22.18
CA LEU A 13 8.36 -3.52 -21.67
C LEU A 13 8.37 -4.98 -22.12
N THR A 14 9.33 -5.31 -22.99
CA THR A 14 9.53 -6.66 -23.51
C THR A 14 10.53 -7.45 -22.65
N PRO A 15 10.50 -8.80 -22.69
CA PRO A 15 11.52 -9.62 -22.03
C PRO A 15 12.96 -9.23 -22.40
N ASP A 16 13.22 -8.87 -23.67
CA ASP A 16 14.55 -8.48 -24.14
C ASP A 16 15.02 -7.17 -23.49
N GLU A 17 14.12 -6.20 -23.30
CA GLU A 17 14.43 -4.93 -22.64
C GLU A 17 14.70 -5.13 -21.15
N ILE A 18 13.97 -6.05 -20.51
CA ILE A 18 14.17 -6.39 -19.09
C ILE A 18 15.52 -7.10 -18.91
N VAL A 19 15.82 -8.08 -19.77
CA VAL A 19 17.14 -8.75 -19.78
C VAL A 19 18.26 -7.74 -19.99
N ALA A 20 18.11 -6.85 -20.97
CA ALA A 20 19.12 -5.81 -21.25
C ALA A 20 19.31 -4.86 -20.07
N ALA A 21 18.23 -4.47 -19.37
CA ALA A 21 18.31 -3.60 -18.18
C ALA A 21 19.14 -4.24 -17.05
N LEU A 22 18.96 -5.54 -16.80
CA LEU A 22 19.74 -6.25 -15.78
C LEU A 22 21.19 -6.50 -16.22
N SER A 23 21.40 -6.82 -17.51
CA SER A 23 22.73 -7.04 -18.08
C SER A 23 23.62 -5.79 -18.00
N GLU A 24 23.05 -4.60 -18.16
CA GLU A 24 23.75 -3.31 -17.97
C GLU A 24 24.23 -3.10 -16.54
N LEU A 25 23.59 -3.78 -15.57
CA LEU A 25 24.03 -3.77 -14.15
C LEU A 25 25.07 -4.85 -13.83
N GLY A 26 25.50 -5.65 -14.83
CA GLY A 26 26.40 -6.77 -14.62
C GLY A 26 25.73 -8.02 -14.06
N LEU A 27 24.39 -8.08 -14.07
CA LEU A 27 23.63 -9.30 -13.84
C LEU A 27 23.51 -10.07 -15.16
N GLU A 28 23.50 -11.39 -15.09
CA GLU A 28 23.44 -12.26 -16.28
C GLU A 28 22.13 -13.08 -16.26
N PRO A 29 21.00 -12.56 -16.82
CA PRO A 29 19.76 -13.33 -16.88
C PRO A 29 19.90 -14.55 -17.80
N SER A 30 19.40 -15.72 -17.36
CA SER A 30 19.45 -16.97 -18.09
C SER A 30 18.36 -17.12 -19.19
N GLY A 31 17.62 -16.04 -19.46
CA GLY A 31 16.50 -16.04 -20.41
C GLY A 31 15.15 -16.40 -19.80
N HIS A 32 15.09 -16.83 -18.54
CA HIS A 32 13.82 -16.98 -17.83
C HIS A 32 13.34 -15.61 -17.33
N VAL A 33 12.22 -15.13 -17.88
CA VAL A 33 11.54 -13.90 -17.48
C VAL A 33 10.05 -14.20 -17.32
N ALA A 34 9.53 -14.06 -16.12
CA ALA A 34 8.10 -14.26 -15.85
C ALA A 34 7.51 -12.99 -15.20
N GLN A 35 6.44 -12.45 -15.79
CA GLN A 35 5.74 -11.33 -15.20
C GLN A 35 5.01 -11.78 -13.93
N LEU A 36 5.19 -11.03 -12.84
CA LEU A 36 4.46 -11.21 -11.60
C LEU A 36 3.22 -10.33 -11.59
N ASN A 37 2.23 -10.73 -10.78
CA ASN A 37 1.00 -9.97 -10.64
C ASN A 37 1.28 -8.66 -9.91
N SER A 38 1.03 -7.54 -10.57
CA SER A 38 1.14 -6.19 -10.02
C SER A 38 0.28 -5.25 -10.85
N MET A 39 -0.55 -4.44 -10.19
CA MET A 39 -1.45 -3.51 -10.85
C MET A 39 -0.77 -2.17 -11.16
N GLU A 40 0.08 -1.70 -10.27
CA GLU A 40 0.67 -0.35 -10.37
C GLU A 40 2.01 -0.35 -11.12
N ASN A 41 2.87 -1.29 -10.81
CA ASN A 41 4.21 -1.40 -11.38
C ASN A 41 4.31 -2.58 -12.35
N ARG A 42 5.39 -2.64 -13.11
CA ARG A 42 5.73 -3.85 -13.89
C ARG A 42 6.77 -4.63 -13.11
N VAL A 43 6.42 -5.85 -12.70
CA VAL A 43 7.25 -6.68 -11.82
C VAL A 43 7.54 -8.01 -12.51
N PHE A 44 8.80 -8.41 -12.53
CA PHE A 44 9.26 -9.60 -13.24
C PHE A 44 10.17 -10.45 -12.34
N ASP A 45 9.94 -11.77 -12.35
CA ASP A 45 10.83 -12.78 -11.78
C ASP A 45 11.82 -13.20 -12.86
N LEU A 46 13.11 -13.15 -12.54
CA LEU A 46 14.19 -13.54 -13.45
C LEU A 46 15.12 -14.55 -12.75
N ARG A 47 15.57 -15.52 -13.52
CA ARG A 47 16.66 -16.40 -13.10
C ARG A 47 17.97 -15.93 -13.73
N LEU A 48 19.03 -15.89 -12.92
CA LEU A 48 20.39 -15.57 -13.37
C LEU A 48 21.17 -16.84 -13.71
N GLU A 49 22.23 -16.70 -14.50
CA GLU A 49 23.11 -17.81 -14.89
C GLU A 49 23.82 -18.47 -13.70
N ASP A 50 24.08 -17.71 -12.62
CA ASP A 50 24.64 -18.20 -11.37
C ASP A 50 23.62 -18.97 -10.49
N GLY A 51 22.40 -19.12 -10.96
CA GLY A 51 21.31 -19.85 -10.31
C GLY A 51 20.48 -19.02 -9.33
N ARG A 52 20.86 -17.78 -9.03
CA ARG A 52 20.04 -16.88 -8.21
C ARG A 52 18.76 -16.50 -8.94
N HIS A 53 17.71 -16.23 -8.16
CA HIS A 53 16.48 -15.59 -8.63
C HIS A 53 16.39 -14.17 -8.11
N VAL A 54 15.97 -13.26 -8.98
CA VAL A 54 15.79 -11.84 -8.65
C VAL A 54 14.45 -11.35 -9.15
N VAL A 55 13.91 -10.32 -8.50
CA VAL A 55 12.69 -9.63 -8.92
C VAL A 55 13.06 -8.22 -9.38
N ALA A 56 12.76 -7.89 -10.63
CA ALA A 56 12.91 -6.54 -11.17
C ALA A 56 11.57 -5.82 -11.13
N LYS A 57 11.51 -4.67 -10.43
CA LYS A 57 10.33 -3.80 -10.34
C LYS A 57 10.62 -2.53 -11.14
N PHE A 58 9.87 -2.32 -12.20
CA PHE A 58 9.87 -1.10 -13.00
C PHE A 58 8.73 -0.22 -12.49
N TYR A 59 9.08 0.96 -11.99
CA TYR A 59 8.12 1.89 -11.39
C TYR A 59 7.30 2.58 -12.47
N ARG A 60 6.00 2.71 -12.23
CA ARG A 60 5.12 3.48 -13.11
C ARG A 60 5.62 4.92 -13.20
N PRO A 61 5.78 5.46 -14.43
CA PRO A 61 6.15 6.87 -14.63
C PRO A 61 5.19 7.82 -13.90
N GLN A 62 5.72 8.93 -13.41
CA GLN A 62 4.98 10.02 -12.76
C GLN A 62 4.29 9.67 -11.43
N ARG A 63 4.30 8.39 -10.99
CA ARG A 63 3.75 8.07 -9.66
C ARG A 63 4.63 8.60 -8.54
N TRP A 64 5.92 8.30 -8.61
CA TRP A 64 6.92 8.71 -7.61
C TRP A 64 8.14 9.35 -8.27
N SER A 65 8.69 10.39 -7.64
CA SER A 65 10.00 10.93 -8.01
C SER A 65 11.12 9.94 -7.61
N LYS A 66 12.34 10.14 -8.14
CA LYS A 66 13.52 9.36 -7.74
C LYS A 66 13.78 9.46 -6.23
N GLU A 67 13.65 10.66 -5.67
CA GLU A 67 13.86 10.94 -4.24
C GLU A 67 12.84 10.19 -3.39
N GLN A 68 11.59 10.12 -3.83
CA GLN A 68 10.53 9.38 -3.15
C GLN A 68 10.74 7.86 -3.19
N VAL A 69 11.22 7.30 -4.30
CA VAL A 69 11.58 5.89 -4.39
C VAL A 69 12.81 5.58 -3.53
N LEU A 70 13.84 6.43 -3.57
CA LEU A 70 15.01 6.25 -2.72
C LEU A 70 14.70 6.38 -1.23
N GLU A 71 13.66 7.10 -0.86
CA GLU A 71 13.20 7.20 0.52
C GLU A 71 12.50 5.92 0.99
N GLU A 72 11.72 5.24 0.12
CA GLU A 72 11.24 3.88 0.35
C GLU A 72 12.42 2.92 0.58
N HIS A 73 13.42 2.95 -0.30
CA HIS A 73 14.60 2.08 -0.18
C HIS A 73 15.37 2.30 1.12
N ARG A 74 15.50 3.56 1.57
CA ARG A 74 16.12 3.86 2.88
C ARG A 74 15.29 3.31 4.04
N PHE A 75 13.97 3.42 3.99
CA PHE A 75 13.11 2.84 5.02
C PHE A 75 13.26 1.32 5.07
N LEU A 76 13.27 0.64 3.92
CA LEU A 76 13.53 -0.80 3.83
C LEU A 76 14.91 -1.18 4.36
N GLN A 77 15.94 -0.35 4.12
CA GLN A 77 17.28 -0.56 4.65
C GLN A 77 17.32 -0.41 6.18
N ASP A 78 16.63 0.58 6.75
CA ASP A 78 16.50 0.74 8.20
C ASP A 78 15.79 -0.47 8.82
N LEU A 79 14.71 -0.97 8.20
CA LEU A 79 13.99 -2.17 8.63
C LEU A 79 14.92 -3.40 8.63
N ALA A 80 15.71 -3.57 7.59
CA ALA A 80 16.68 -4.66 7.50
C ALA A 80 17.77 -4.55 8.57
N ALA A 81 18.25 -3.35 8.89
CA ALA A 81 19.22 -3.10 9.94
C ALA A 81 18.66 -3.42 11.34
N ASP A 82 17.37 -3.23 11.56
CA ASP A 82 16.64 -3.59 12.78
C ASP A 82 16.12 -5.05 12.75
N GLU A 83 16.58 -5.86 11.78
CA GLU A 83 16.18 -7.25 11.58
C GLU A 83 14.67 -7.44 11.43
N VAL A 84 13.95 -6.45 10.91
CA VAL A 84 12.54 -6.59 10.50
C VAL A 84 12.53 -7.27 9.13
N PRO A 85 11.84 -8.40 8.94
CA PRO A 85 11.86 -9.15 7.70
C PRO A 85 11.04 -8.43 6.60
N ALA A 86 11.63 -7.39 6.03
CA ALA A 86 11.21 -6.69 4.84
C ALA A 86 12.30 -6.83 3.78
N LEU A 87 11.89 -7.14 2.55
CA LEU A 87 12.87 -7.25 1.46
C LEU A 87 13.29 -5.84 1.03
N TYR A 88 14.59 -5.60 0.95
CA TYR A 88 15.10 -4.36 0.39
C TYR A 88 15.84 -4.63 -0.93
N PRO A 89 15.93 -3.63 -1.83
CA PRO A 89 16.53 -3.83 -3.15
C PRO A 89 18.05 -4.09 -3.07
N LEU A 90 18.54 -4.86 -4.03
CA LEU A 90 19.97 -5.14 -4.18
C LEU A 90 20.75 -3.85 -4.42
N GLN A 91 21.85 -3.69 -3.70
CA GLN A 91 22.79 -2.61 -3.94
C GLN A 91 23.83 -3.03 -4.98
N ILE A 92 23.80 -2.40 -6.15
CA ILE A 92 24.72 -2.68 -7.26
C ILE A 92 25.49 -1.40 -7.59
N GLY A 93 26.80 -1.46 -7.54
CA GLY A 93 27.64 -0.26 -7.75
C GLY A 93 27.37 0.88 -6.77
N GLY A 94 26.87 0.58 -5.56
CA GLY A 94 26.50 1.57 -4.54
C GLY A 94 25.08 2.15 -4.68
N ASN A 95 24.33 1.77 -5.70
CA ASN A 95 22.96 2.24 -5.97
C ASN A 95 21.93 1.13 -5.78
N THR A 96 20.70 1.51 -5.42
CA THR A 96 19.54 0.62 -5.32
C THR A 96 18.46 0.96 -6.35
N LEU A 97 18.56 2.13 -7.00
CA LEU A 97 17.63 2.59 -8.02
C LEU A 97 18.41 2.86 -9.32
N PHE A 98 17.87 2.39 -10.41
CA PHE A 98 18.44 2.48 -11.75
C PHE A 98 17.43 3.08 -12.71
N GLU A 99 17.90 3.49 -13.89
CA GLU A 99 17.03 4.05 -14.92
C GLU A 99 17.36 3.43 -16.27
N ARG A 100 16.33 3.04 -17.01
CA ARG A 100 16.43 2.64 -18.41
C ARG A 100 15.36 3.35 -19.23
N GLN A 101 15.77 4.05 -20.27
CA GLN A 101 14.88 4.81 -21.16
C GLN A 101 13.89 5.74 -20.42
N GLY A 102 14.32 6.32 -19.31
CA GLY A 102 13.51 7.23 -18.49
C GLY A 102 12.56 6.53 -17.51
N ILE A 103 12.59 5.18 -17.43
CA ILE A 103 11.84 4.41 -16.43
C ILE A 103 12.78 4.02 -15.30
N ASN A 104 12.40 4.38 -14.08
CA ASN A 104 13.08 3.94 -12.89
C ASN A 104 12.81 2.45 -12.63
N PHE A 105 13.82 1.71 -12.21
CA PHE A 105 13.67 0.33 -11.77
C PHE A 105 14.63 -0.04 -10.66
N ALA A 106 14.30 -1.07 -9.91
CA ALA A 106 15.15 -1.64 -8.90
C ALA A 106 15.07 -3.18 -8.95
N VAL A 107 16.04 -3.85 -8.32
CA VAL A 107 16.15 -5.30 -8.33
C VAL A 107 16.18 -5.79 -6.90
N TRP A 108 15.33 -6.77 -6.57
CA TRP A 108 15.23 -7.39 -5.26
C TRP A 108 15.73 -8.83 -5.28
N PRO A 109 16.23 -9.36 -4.17
CA PRO A 109 16.35 -10.79 -4.02
C PRO A 109 14.95 -11.41 -4.07
N ARG A 110 14.78 -12.54 -4.73
CA ARG A 110 13.55 -13.29 -4.67
C ARG A 110 13.53 -14.13 -3.39
N THR A 111 12.49 -13.97 -2.57
CA THR A 111 12.22 -14.87 -1.45
C THR A 111 11.14 -15.88 -1.81
N GLY A 112 11.23 -17.05 -1.22
CA GLY A 112 10.17 -18.06 -1.30
C GLY A 112 9.04 -17.76 -0.32
N GLY A 113 7.83 -18.16 -0.67
CA GLY A 113 6.65 -18.01 0.18
C GLY A 113 5.40 -17.77 -0.63
N ARG A 114 4.27 -17.73 0.08
CA ARG A 114 2.96 -17.43 -0.50
C ARG A 114 2.18 -16.53 0.45
N GLU A 115 1.20 -15.84 -0.07
CA GLU A 115 0.18 -15.18 0.74
C GLU A 115 -0.50 -16.23 1.63
N PRO A 116 -0.66 -15.99 2.94
CA PRO A 116 -1.37 -16.90 3.81
C PRO A 116 -2.86 -16.95 3.44
N GLU A 117 -3.44 -18.15 3.35
CA GLU A 117 -4.88 -18.29 3.10
C GLU A 117 -5.68 -17.81 4.32
N GLU A 118 -5.31 -18.31 5.50
CA GLU A 118 -5.87 -17.91 6.79
C GLU A 118 -4.73 -17.65 7.77
N LEU A 119 -4.99 -16.79 8.77
CA LEU A 119 -4.06 -16.53 9.86
C LEU A 119 -4.56 -17.21 11.12
N THR A 120 -3.74 -18.08 11.69
CA THR A 120 -3.99 -18.69 13.00
C THR A 120 -3.73 -17.71 14.14
N THR A 121 -4.14 -18.05 15.35
CA THR A 121 -3.81 -17.28 16.57
C THR A 121 -2.29 -17.06 16.72
N ILE A 122 -1.48 -18.08 16.39
CA ILE A 122 0.00 -17.98 16.46
C ILE A 122 0.51 -16.99 15.41
N ASP A 123 -0.04 -17.04 14.20
CA ASP A 123 0.33 -16.12 13.12
C ASP A 123 0.01 -14.67 13.50
N LEU A 124 -1.15 -14.42 14.09
CA LEU A 124 -1.55 -13.10 14.56
C LEU A 124 -0.61 -12.57 15.66
N GLN A 125 -0.14 -13.43 16.57
CA GLN A 125 0.85 -13.05 17.57
C GLN A 125 2.20 -12.69 16.93
N ILE A 126 2.66 -13.49 15.96
CA ILE A 126 3.92 -13.21 15.24
C ILE A 126 3.82 -11.89 14.49
N LEU A 127 2.72 -11.69 13.75
CA LEU A 127 2.49 -10.48 12.96
C LEU A 127 2.30 -9.24 13.84
N GLY A 128 1.64 -9.35 14.98
CA GLY A 128 1.52 -8.26 15.95
C GLY A 128 2.90 -7.75 16.41
N ARG A 129 3.80 -8.66 16.80
CA ARG A 129 5.19 -8.34 17.18
C ARG A 129 5.97 -7.75 16.00
N LEU A 130 5.78 -8.31 14.81
CA LEU A 130 6.47 -7.85 13.60
C LEU A 130 6.08 -6.43 13.23
N VAL A 131 4.78 -6.11 13.24
CA VAL A 131 4.28 -4.77 12.95
C VAL A 131 4.70 -3.76 14.03
N ALA A 132 4.77 -4.17 15.29
CA ALA A 132 5.31 -3.32 16.36
C ALA A 132 6.78 -2.95 16.11
N ARG A 133 7.61 -3.91 15.67
CA ARG A 133 9.01 -3.67 15.30
C ARG A 133 9.14 -2.76 14.08
N LEU A 134 8.33 -2.99 13.02
CA LEU A 134 8.23 -2.07 11.88
C LEU A 134 7.95 -0.64 12.35
N HIS A 135 6.97 -0.46 13.22
CA HIS A 135 6.60 0.86 13.73
C HIS A 135 7.66 1.49 14.65
N ASN A 136 8.45 0.68 15.37
CA ASN A 136 9.57 1.19 16.15
C ASN A 136 10.67 1.75 15.24
N THR A 137 11.07 1.00 14.20
CA THR A 137 11.98 1.49 13.15
C THR A 137 11.39 2.72 12.45
N GLY A 138 10.08 2.69 12.13
CA GLY A 138 9.37 3.80 11.51
C GLY A 138 9.44 5.10 12.29
N ALA A 139 9.41 5.02 13.63
CA ALA A 139 9.51 6.19 14.51
C ALA A 139 10.92 6.81 14.59
N GLY A 140 11.94 6.09 14.15
CA GLY A 140 13.34 6.53 14.27
C GLY A 140 13.74 7.70 13.36
N SER A 141 13.04 7.93 12.25
CA SER A 141 13.27 9.06 11.34
C SER A 141 12.01 9.45 10.58
N ALA A 142 11.97 10.66 10.03
CA ALA A 142 10.85 11.16 9.22
C ALA A 142 11.13 11.00 7.72
N MET A 143 10.08 10.83 6.92
CA MET A 143 10.14 10.98 5.46
C MET A 143 10.17 12.48 5.10
N GLN A 144 10.95 12.82 4.08
CA GLN A 144 11.13 14.21 3.62
C GLN A 144 10.51 14.45 2.25
N HIS A 145 10.46 13.42 1.40
CA HIS A 145 9.99 13.51 0.02
C HIS A 145 8.64 12.81 -0.15
N ARG A 146 8.42 11.70 0.56
CA ARG A 146 7.14 10.99 0.57
C ARG A 146 6.07 11.82 1.26
N PRO A 147 4.83 11.81 0.75
CA PRO A 147 3.74 12.59 1.34
C PRO A 147 3.41 12.11 2.76
N ALA A 148 2.69 12.94 3.50
CA ALA A 148 2.05 12.55 4.76
C ALA A 148 0.62 12.03 4.51
N PHE A 149 0.15 11.19 5.43
CA PHE A 149 -1.25 10.78 5.49
C PHE A 149 -2.13 12.00 5.82
N SER A 150 -3.06 12.33 4.95
CA SER A 150 -3.90 13.52 5.11
C SER A 150 -5.26 13.36 4.45
N ALA A 151 -6.24 14.17 4.90
CA ALA A 151 -7.55 14.24 4.23
C ALA A 151 -7.42 14.72 2.78
N GLU A 152 -6.47 15.61 2.47
CA GLU A 152 -6.22 16.05 1.11
C GLU A 152 -5.91 14.85 0.20
N ARG A 153 -4.89 14.05 0.58
CA ARG A 153 -4.42 12.92 -0.21
C ARG A 153 -5.42 11.77 -0.33
N TYR A 154 -6.15 11.48 0.76
CA TYR A 154 -7.02 10.30 0.84
C TYR A 154 -8.48 10.58 0.52
N LEU A 155 -8.89 11.85 0.45
CA LEU A 155 -10.27 12.27 0.23
C LEU A 155 -10.39 13.29 -0.90
N ALA A 156 -9.74 14.46 -0.81
CA ALA A 156 -9.95 15.56 -1.75
C ALA A 156 -9.35 15.27 -3.14
N GLU A 157 -8.09 14.82 -3.22
CA GLU A 157 -7.47 14.44 -4.51
C GLU A 157 -8.22 13.28 -5.20
N PRO A 158 -8.62 12.18 -4.50
CA PRO A 158 -9.44 11.14 -5.08
C PRO A 158 -10.79 11.62 -5.60
N LEU A 159 -11.51 12.43 -4.81
CA LEU A 159 -12.78 13.02 -5.24
C LEU A 159 -12.61 13.87 -6.50
N HIS A 160 -11.54 14.69 -6.57
CA HIS A 160 -11.23 15.46 -7.76
C HIS A 160 -11.04 14.56 -8.98
N SER A 161 -10.26 13.47 -8.85
CA SER A 161 -10.04 12.51 -9.93
C SER A 161 -11.34 11.82 -10.38
N LEU A 162 -12.21 11.42 -9.46
CA LEU A 162 -13.50 10.82 -9.79
C LEU A 162 -14.39 11.76 -10.59
N LYS A 163 -14.36 13.07 -10.28
CA LYS A 163 -15.11 14.11 -11.00
C LYS A 163 -14.50 14.39 -12.37
N GLU A 164 -13.19 14.54 -12.44
CA GLU A 164 -12.46 14.81 -13.69
C GLU A 164 -12.70 13.71 -14.74
N HIS A 165 -12.67 12.44 -14.32
CA HIS A 165 -12.91 11.29 -15.19
C HIS A 165 -14.40 10.93 -15.34
N ASN A 166 -15.32 11.75 -14.80
CA ASN A 166 -16.78 11.59 -14.91
C ASN A 166 -17.33 10.25 -14.37
N PHE A 167 -16.71 9.65 -13.35
CA PHE A 167 -17.24 8.44 -12.72
C PHE A 167 -18.42 8.72 -11.79
N LEU A 168 -18.46 9.88 -11.14
CA LEU A 168 -19.56 10.31 -10.29
C LEU A 168 -20.65 10.97 -11.13
N LYS A 169 -21.70 10.21 -11.48
CA LYS A 169 -22.89 10.74 -12.15
C LYS A 169 -23.63 11.74 -11.25
N PRO A 170 -24.41 12.68 -11.83
CA PRO A 170 -25.09 13.72 -11.05
C PRO A 170 -25.96 13.20 -9.90
N GLY A 171 -26.57 11.99 -10.06
CA GLY A 171 -27.37 11.35 -9.00
C GLY A 171 -26.59 10.90 -7.77
N PHE A 172 -25.27 10.69 -7.90
CA PHE A 172 -24.40 10.24 -6.82
C PHE A 172 -23.48 11.34 -6.30
N ALA A 173 -23.11 12.30 -7.14
CA ALA A 173 -22.08 13.29 -6.88
C ALA A 173 -22.32 14.09 -5.59
N THR A 174 -23.51 14.65 -5.42
CA THR A 174 -23.84 15.50 -4.27
C THR A 174 -23.72 14.75 -2.94
N GLU A 175 -24.20 13.51 -2.90
CA GLU A 175 -24.15 12.70 -1.68
C GLU A 175 -22.70 12.27 -1.39
N TYR A 176 -21.98 11.82 -2.41
CA TYR A 176 -20.57 11.41 -2.27
C TYR A 176 -19.70 12.58 -1.77
N GLU A 177 -19.89 13.78 -2.33
CA GLU A 177 -19.22 15.01 -1.88
C GLU A 177 -19.52 15.32 -0.41
N THR A 178 -20.80 15.20 -0.01
CA THR A 178 -21.23 15.43 1.38
C THR A 178 -20.54 14.47 2.34
N LEU A 179 -20.43 13.18 1.98
CA LEU A 179 -19.73 12.17 2.78
C LEU A 179 -18.22 12.45 2.87
N VAL A 180 -17.57 12.80 1.76
CA VAL A 180 -16.15 13.18 1.73
C VAL A 180 -15.89 14.42 2.60
N ASP A 181 -16.76 15.44 2.54
CA ASP A 181 -16.67 16.64 3.39
C ASP A 181 -16.83 16.30 4.89
N LEU A 182 -17.73 15.37 5.23
CA LEU A 182 -17.89 14.88 6.59
C LEU A 182 -16.59 14.21 7.08
N PHE A 183 -16.07 13.22 6.34
CA PHE A 183 -14.85 12.50 6.71
C PHE A 183 -13.63 13.43 6.78
N THR A 184 -13.56 14.44 5.90
CA THR A 184 -12.49 15.45 5.94
C THR A 184 -12.51 16.23 7.25
N ARG A 185 -13.68 16.72 7.69
CA ARG A 185 -13.81 17.43 8.97
C ARG A 185 -13.47 16.54 10.16
N GLU A 186 -14.02 15.33 10.16
CA GLU A 186 -13.82 14.35 11.24
C GLU A 186 -12.36 13.97 11.39
N TRP A 187 -11.67 13.66 10.26
CA TRP A 187 -10.26 13.34 10.31
C TRP A 187 -9.40 14.53 10.76
N ASN A 188 -9.65 15.73 10.26
CA ASN A 188 -8.87 16.91 10.63
C ASN A 188 -8.94 17.22 12.15
N VAL A 189 -10.04 16.88 12.81
CA VAL A 189 -10.17 17.00 14.27
C VAL A 189 -9.36 15.92 14.99
N ARG A 190 -9.37 14.68 14.49
CA ARG A 190 -8.76 13.50 15.15
C ARG A 190 -7.27 13.34 14.87
N ALA A 191 -6.80 13.80 13.70
CA ALA A 191 -5.42 13.58 13.25
C ALA A 191 -4.35 14.00 14.27
N ALA A 192 -4.59 15.06 15.03
CA ALA A 192 -3.66 15.57 16.04
C ALA A 192 -3.44 14.61 17.24
N SER A 193 -4.35 13.68 17.49
CA SER A 193 -4.23 12.68 18.57
C SER A 193 -3.37 11.49 18.21
N HIS A 194 -3.02 11.34 16.91
CA HIS A 194 -2.23 10.23 16.41
C HIS A 194 -0.76 10.59 16.23
N PRO A 195 0.17 9.74 16.68
CA PRO A 195 1.58 9.92 16.33
C PRO A 195 1.78 9.83 14.83
N GLN A 196 2.72 10.62 14.30
CA GLN A 196 3.08 10.61 12.90
C GLN A 196 4.48 10.02 12.75
N GLN A 197 4.61 8.98 11.96
CA GLN A 197 5.85 8.25 11.72
C GLN A 197 5.83 7.57 10.36
N ARG A 198 6.96 7.01 9.95
CA ARG A 198 6.97 6.15 8.76
C ARG A 198 6.14 4.90 9.02
N ILE A 199 5.23 4.60 8.11
CA ILE A 199 4.37 3.41 8.14
C ILE A 199 4.44 2.71 6.78
N HIS A 200 3.96 1.47 6.70
CA HIS A 200 3.81 0.75 5.44
C HIS A 200 2.79 1.43 4.52
N GLY A 201 1.69 1.91 5.09
CA GLY A 201 0.62 2.65 4.40
C GLY A 201 -0.43 1.77 3.72
N ASP A 202 -0.07 0.55 3.32
CA ASP A 202 -0.96 -0.42 2.69
C ASP A 202 -0.77 -1.85 3.24
N LEU A 203 -0.67 -1.99 4.56
CA LEU A 203 -0.37 -3.26 5.22
C LEU A 203 -1.61 -4.16 5.32
N HIS A 204 -1.88 -4.93 4.29
CA HIS A 204 -2.93 -5.94 4.27
C HIS A 204 -2.35 -7.35 4.04
N LYS A 205 -3.19 -8.37 4.19
CA LYS A 205 -2.79 -9.78 4.07
C LYS A 205 -2.05 -10.09 2.76
N GLY A 206 -2.45 -9.47 1.63
CA GLY A 206 -1.79 -9.65 0.33
C GLY A 206 -0.36 -9.13 0.26
N ASN A 207 0.05 -8.25 1.21
CA ASN A 207 1.41 -7.73 1.30
C ASN A 207 2.26 -8.47 2.34
N ILE A 208 1.86 -9.71 2.68
CA ILE A 208 2.57 -10.59 3.60
C ILE A 208 2.86 -11.92 2.90
N LEU A 209 4.10 -12.38 2.99
CA LEU A 209 4.48 -13.73 2.58
C LEU A 209 4.84 -14.57 3.79
N HIS A 210 4.46 -15.84 3.72
CA HIS A 210 4.91 -16.88 4.64
C HIS A 210 5.56 -18.02 3.86
N GLY A 211 6.80 -18.35 4.22
CA GLY A 211 7.60 -19.40 3.58
C GLY A 211 8.51 -20.11 4.56
N SER A 212 9.43 -20.91 4.03
CA SER A 212 10.41 -21.69 4.84
C SER A 212 11.34 -20.81 5.68
N GLU A 213 11.55 -19.58 5.27
CA GLU A 213 12.40 -18.60 5.97
C GLU A 213 11.62 -17.71 6.95
N GLY A 214 10.30 -17.93 7.09
CA GLY A 214 9.42 -17.20 7.98
C GLY A 214 8.50 -16.22 7.26
N TRP A 215 8.15 -15.15 7.96
CA TRP A 215 7.25 -14.11 7.51
C TRP A 215 8.03 -12.94 6.89
N PHE A 216 7.52 -12.39 5.79
CA PHE A 216 8.07 -11.20 5.14
C PHE A 216 6.99 -10.18 4.87
N LEU A 217 7.31 -8.91 5.08
CA LEU A 217 6.50 -7.77 4.66
C LEU A 217 6.98 -7.32 3.27
N LEU A 218 6.03 -7.11 2.39
CA LEU A 218 6.26 -6.76 0.99
C LEU A 218 5.59 -5.45 0.62
N ASP A 219 6.02 -4.90 -0.52
CA ASP A 219 5.38 -3.78 -1.22
C ASP A 219 5.18 -2.50 -0.39
N PHE A 220 6.30 -1.90 -0.02
CA PHE A 220 6.36 -0.60 0.66
C PHE A 220 6.14 0.60 -0.27
N ASP A 221 5.57 0.36 -1.45
CA ASP A 221 5.37 1.37 -2.48
C ASP A 221 4.46 2.52 -2.03
N ASP A 222 3.56 2.26 -1.09
CA ASP A 222 2.69 3.25 -0.45
C ASP A 222 3.17 3.73 0.93
N SER A 223 4.42 3.40 1.30
CA SER A 223 5.00 3.87 2.55
C SER A 223 5.02 5.41 2.62
N LEU A 224 4.66 5.95 3.77
CA LEU A 224 4.51 7.39 3.97
C LEU A 224 4.63 7.75 5.46
N THR A 225 4.59 9.04 5.77
CA THR A 225 4.43 9.49 7.16
C THR A 225 2.94 9.48 7.52
N GLY A 226 2.57 8.70 8.54
CA GLY A 226 1.17 8.57 8.93
C GLY A 226 0.98 7.93 10.32
N PRO A 227 -0.29 7.75 10.74
CA PRO A 227 -0.61 7.13 12.01
C PRO A 227 -0.39 5.61 11.94
N PRO A 228 0.26 4.98 12.95
CA PRO A 228 0.39 3.52 13.03
C PRO A 228 -0.93 2.77 12.91
N LEU A 229 -2.03 3.38 13.34
CA LEU A 229 -3.36 2.80 13.23
C LEU A 229 -3.72 2.44 11.78
N GLN A 230 -3.18 3.18 10.77
CA GLN A 230 -3.42 2.87 9.35
C GLN A 230 -3.00 1.43 9.00
N ASP A 231 -1.84 1.00 9.44
CA ASP A 231 -1.36 -0.37 9.19
C ASP A 231 -2.12 -1.38 10.06
N LEU A 232 -2.40 -1.02 11.32
CA LEU A 232 -3.03 -1.92 12.27
C LEU A 232 -4.46 -2.29 11.88
N TRP A 233 -5.32 -1.29 11.56
CA TRP A 233 -6.71 -1.61 11.23
C TRP A 233 -6.85 -2.47 9.98
N MET A 234 -5.95 -2.33 9.01
CA MET A 234 -5.94 -3.16 7.80
C MET A 234 -5.65 -4.62 8.10
N MET A 235 -4.79 -4.88 9.10
CA MET A 235 -4.45 -6.25 9.53
C MET A 235 -5.62 -6.96 10.22
N PHE A 236 -6.45 -6.24 10.95
CA PHE A 236 -7.56 -6.85 11.69
C PHE A 236 -8.95 -6.53 11.11
N SER A 237 -9.03 -5.81 9.99
CA SER A 237 -10.30 -5.52 9.32
C SER A 237 -11.05 -6.81 8.96
N GLY A 238 -12.34 -6.88 9.31
CA GLY A 238 -13.19 -8.05 9.07
C GLY A 238 -12.90 -9.25 9.99
N ARG A 239 -12.01 -9.12 10.99
CA ARG A 239 -11.70 -10.19 11.95
C ARG A 239 -12.55 -10.09 13.21
N PRO A 240 -12.88 -11.24 13.84
CA PRO A 240 -13.51 -11.26 15.15
C PRO A 240 -12.69 -10.51 16.20
N GLN A 241 -13.37 -9.94 17.21
CA GLN A 241 -12.72 -9.15 18.25
C GLN A 241 -11.57 -9.90 18.95
N HIS A 242 -11.76 -11.17 19.28
CA HIS A 242 -10.73 -11.96 19.97
C HIS A 242 -9.44 -12.10 19.15
N GLU A 243 -9.51 -12.17 17.81
CA GLU A 243 -8.33 -12.22 16.94
C GLU A 243 -7.61 -10.87 16.90
N ARG A 244 -8.37 -9.78 16.86
CA ARG A 244 -7.81 -8.44 17.00
C ARG A 244 -7.10 -8.26 18.34
N ASP A 245 -7.72 -8.72 19.44
CA ASP A 245 -7.15 -8.59 20.75
C ASP A 245 -5.83 -9.36 20.86
N VAL A 246 -5.75 -10.58 20.33
CA VAL A 246 -4.52 -11.39 20.26
C VAL A 246 -3.41 -10.65 19.49
N PHE A 247 -3.75 -10.04 18.36
CA PHE A 247 -2.79 -9.27 17.56
C PHE A 247 -2.29 -8.04 18.32
N LEU A 248 -3.18 -7.26 18.93
CA LEU A 248 -2.84 -6.06 19.69
C LEU A 248 -2.09 -6.35 20.98
N GLU A 249 -2.40 -7.46 21.67
CA GLU A 249 -1.63 -7.90 22.83
C GLU A 249 -0.18 -8.20 22.45
N ALA A 250 0.04 -8.94 21.35
CA ALA A 250 1.36 -9.22 20.84
C ALA A 250 2.10 -7.95 20.33
N TYR A 251 1.39 -7.01 19.73
CA TYR A 251 1.95 -5.71 19.35
C TYR A 251 2.47 -4.94 20.58
N ARG A 252 1.71 -4.95 21.69
CA ARG A 252 2.07 -4.26 22.95
C ARG A 252 3.31 -4.84 23.64
N GLU A 253 3.72 -6.04 23.31
CA GLU A 253 4.98 -6.59 23.84
C GLU A 253 6.21 -5.77 23.40
N PHE A 254 6.13 -5.07 22.27
CA PHE A 254 7.23 -4.32 21.67
C PHE A 254 6.97 -2.81 21.57
N ARG A 255 5.71 -2.37 21.60
CA ARG A 255 5.33 -0.97 21.42
C ARG A 255 4.00 -0.66 22.09
N ASP A 256 3.95 0.44 22.84
CA ASP A 256 2.70 0.93 23.43
C ASP A 256 1.65 1.25 22.35
N PHE A 257 0.41 0.97 22.66
CA PHE A 257 -0.74 1.26 21.80
C PHE A 257 -1.88 1.83 22.65
N ASP A 258 -2.35 3.02 22.29
CA ASP A 258 -3.51 3.65 22.91
C ASP A 258 -4.79 3.09 22.27
N GLU A 259 -5.58 2.37 23.07
CA GLU A 259 -6.84 1.77 22.59
C GLU A 259 -7.87 2.81 22.13
N SER A 260 -7.77 4.05 22.59
CA SER A 260 -8.67 5.11 22.14
C SER A 260 -8.57 5.36 20.63
N TRP A 261 -7.41 5.08 20.02
CA TRP A 261 -7.23 5.21 18.56
C TRP A 261 -8.12 4.27 17.75
N LEU A 262 -8.55 3.13 18.31
CA LEU A 262 -9.43 2.19 17.62
C LEU A 262 -10.76 2.84 17.20
N ALA A 263 -11.19 3.87 17.91
CA ALA A 263 -12.37 4.65 17.56
C ALA A 263 -12.27 5.31 16.17
N ASP A 264 -11.04 5.52 15.68
CA ASP A 264 -10.77 6.19 14.42
C ASP A 264 -10.51 5.21 13.25
N ALA A 265 -10.58 3.89 13.49
CA ALA A 265 -10.36 2.88 12.46
C ALA A 265 -11.39 2.99 11.31
N GLU A 266 -12.66 3.29 11.62
CA GLU A 266 -13.71 3.42 10.61
C GLU A 266 -13.53 4.65 9.72
N ILE A 267 -13.00 5.76 10.26
CA ILE A 267 -12.71 6.92 9.43
C ILE A 267 -11.53 6.63 8.48
N LEU A 268 -10.51 5.93 8.95
CA LEU A 268 -9.40 5.47 8.09
C LEU A 268 -9.89 4.51 7.01
N ARG A 269 -10.86 3.65 7.32
CA ARG A 269 -11.51 2.77 6.35
C ARG A 269 -12.26 3.56 5.28
N ALA A 270 -13.03 4.57 5.67
CA ALA A 270 -13.72 5.46 4.71
C ALA A 270 -12.72 6.18 3.80
N MET A 271 -11.65 6.74 4.39
CA MET A 271 -10.58 7.40 3.64
C MET A 271 -9.92 6.45 2.63
N ARG A 272 -9.67 5.20 3.03
CA ARG A 272 -9.13 4.18 2.12
C ARG A 272 -10.07 3.83 0.97
N ILE A 273 -11.38 3.70 1.23
CA ILE A 273 -12.39 3.43 0.20
C ILE A 273 -12.35 4.54 -0.86
N VAL A 274 -12.44 5.79 -0.44
CA VAL A 274 -12.41 6.94 -1.35
C VAL A 274 -11.09 7.03 -2.11
N HIS A 275 -9.96 6.82 -1.42
CA HIS A 275 -8.63 6.79 -2.04
C HIS A 275 -8.52 5.69 -3.11
N TYR A 276 -9.02 4.50 -2.81
CA TYR A 276 -9.00 3.34 -3.71
C TYR A 276 -9.81 3.61 -4.99
N SER A 277 -11.02 4.16 -4.85
CA SER A 277 -11.85 4.53 -6.00
C SER A 277 -11.20 5.62 -6.85
N GLY A 278 -10.56 6.63 -6.23
CA GLY A 278 -9.78 7.63 -6.97
C GLY A 278 -8.55 7.04 -7.65
N TRP A 279 -7.89 6.04 -7.05
CA TRP A 279 -6.78 5.31 -7.67
C TRP A 279 -7.23 4.52 -8.89
N ILE A 280 -8.36 3.81 -8.83
CA ILE A 280 -8.94 3.11 -9.98
C ILE A 280 -9.28 4.12 -11.09
N ALA A 281 -9.92 5.23 -10.76
CA ALA A 281 -10.34 6.24 -11.73
C ALA A 281 -9.15 6.77 -12.54
N ARG A 282 -8.05 7.12 -11.89
CA ARG A 282 -6.82 7.60 -12.55
C ARG A 282 -6.15 6.58 -13.45
N ARG A 283 -6.48 5.30 -13.32
CA ARG A 283 -5.87 4.18 -14.04
C ARG A 283 -6.83 3.45 -14.98
N TYR A 284 -8.08 3.90 -15.04
CA TYR A 284 -9.14 3.14 -15.71
C TYR A 284 -8.94 3.00 -17.23
N GLU A 285 -8.12 3.86 -17.83
CA GLU A 285 -7.72 3.73 -19.24
C GLU A 285 -6.71 2.59 -19.48
N ASP A 286 -6.04 2.11 -18.42
CA ASP A 286 -5.17 0.94 -18.49
C ASP A 286 -6.04 -0.33 -18.61
N PRO A 287 -5.87 -1.14 -19.69
CA PRO A 287 -6.67 -2.34 -19.89
C PRO A 287 -6.64 -3.34 -18.73
N SER A 288 -5.56 -3.36 -17.94
CA SER A 288 -5.46 -4.23 -16.75
C SER A 288 -6.44 -3.79 -15.65
N PHE A 289 -6.67 -2.48 -15.51
CA PHE A 289 -7.64 -1.94 -14.54
C PHE A 289 -9.08 -2.20 -14.98
N THR A 290 -9.40 -1.94 -16.24
CA THR A 290 -10.74 -2.21 -16.78
C THR A 290 -11.10 -3.70 -16.68
N ALA A 291 -10.12 -4.59 -16.90
CA ALA A 291 -10.30 -6.03 -16.76
C ALA A 291 -10.47 -6.47 -15.28
N ALA A 292 -9.73 -5.84 -14.35
CA ALA A 292 -9.80 -6.14 -12.93
C ALA A 292 -11.05 -5.55 -12.24
N PHE A 293 -11.54 -4.40 -12.72
CA PHE A 293 -12.66 -3.66 -12.14
C PHE A 293 -13.78 -3.41 -13.17
N PRO A 294 -14.37 -4.46 -13.78
CA PRO A 294 -15.32 -4.30 -14.88
C PRO A 294 -16.58 -3.53 -14.49
N ASP A 295 -16.99 -3.58 -13.23
CA ASP A 295 -18.19 -2.95 -12.72
C ASP A 295 -17.98 -1.52 -12.20
N PHE A 296 -16.75 -1.00 -12.19
CA PHE A 296 -16.40 0.29 -11.59
C PHE A 296 -17.20 1.47 -12.18
N ALA A 297 -17.52 1.44 -13.48
CA ALA A 297 -18.33 2.46 -14.14
C ALA A 297 -19.86 2.25 -14.00
N SER A 298 -20.32 1.17 -13.32
CA SER A 298 -21.72 0.85 -13.17
C SER A 298 -22.38 1.65 -12.05
N ASP A 299 -23.70 1.87 -12.15
CA ASP A 299 -24.46 2.52 -11.08
C ASP A 299 -24.47 1.68 -9.81
N SER A 300 -24.52 0.34 -9.93
CA SER A 300 -24.51 -0.57 -8.79
C SER A 300 -23.22 -0.49 -7.95
N TYR A 301 -22.09 -0.23 -8.57
CA TYR A 301 -20.82 0.00 -7.84
C TYR A 301 -20.94 1.24 -6.94
N TRP A 302 -21.41 2.36 -7.51
CA TRP A 302 -21.52 3.62 -6.78
C TRP A 302 -22.62 3.61 -5.72
N GLU A 303 -23.75 2.94 -5.97
CA GLU A 303 -24.80 2.72 -4.97
C GLU A 303 -24.26 1.96 -3.76
N GLU A 304 -23.49 0.89 -4.00
CA GLU A 304 -22.90 0.09 -2.93
C GLU A 304 -21.82 0.85 -2.17
N GLU A 305 -20.93 1.57 -2.86
CA GLU A 305 -19.88 2.36 -2.20
C GLU A 305 -20.48 3.46 -1.32
N ILE A 306 -21.47 4.21 -1.84
CA ILE A 306 -22.19 5.23 -1.07
C ILE A 306 -22.91 4.60 0.12
N ARG A 307 -23.53 3.43 -0.05
CA ARG A 307 -24.17 2.71 1.05
C ARG A 307 -23.19 2.37 2.17
N VAL A 308 -22.01 1.90 1.82
CA VAL A 308 -20.93 1.58 2.79
C VAL A 308 -20.45 2.85 3.49
N LEU A 309 -20.15 3.91 2.74
CA LEU A 309 -19.69 5.19 3.30
C LEU A 309 -20.75 5.82 4.22
N ARG A 310 -22.03 5.75 3.86
CA ARG A 310 -23.17 6.20 4.70
C ARG A 310 -23.24 5.38 6.01
N GLY A 311 -23.02 4.07 5.93
CA GLY A 311 -22.95 3.21 7.11
C GLY A 311 -21.83 3.64 8.06
N ILE A 312 -20.65 3.95 7.53
CA ILE A 312 -19.53 4.47 8.34
C ILE A 312 -19.89 5.84 8.94
N ALA A 313 -20.44 6.76 8.16
CA ALA A 313 -20.84 8.08 8.65
C ALA A 313 -21.82 7.99 9.83
N ALA A 314 -22.80 7.08 9.76
CA ALA A 314 -23.76 6.85 10.83
C ALA A 314 -23.11 6.36 12.14
N THR A 315 -21.99 5.64 12.07
CA THR A 315 -21.24 5.22 13.28
C THR A 315 -20.50 6.37 13.94
N LEU A 316 -20.05 7.36 13.16
CA LEU A 316 -19.36 8.54 13.69
C LEU A 316 -20.32 9.48 14.44
N ASP A 317 -21.55 9.65 13.96
CA ASP A 317 -22.58 10.49 14.58
C ASP A 317 -23.21 9.84 15.83
N GLY A 318 -23.27 8.49 15.86
CA GLY A 318 -23.93 7.71 16.92
C GLY A 318 -23.03 7.32 18.11
N PHE A 319 -21.83 7.85 18.23
CA PHE A 319 -20.81 7.38 19.17
C PHE A 319 -21.04 7.74 20.65
N THR A 320 -22.28 7.60 21.14
CA THR A 320 -22.64 7.73 22.55
C THR A 320 -22.91 6.39 23.26
N GLY A 321 -22.69 5.23 22.62
CA GLY A 321 -23.00 3.93 23.23
C GLY A 321 -22.17 2.78 22.67
N ASP A 322 -21.69 1.97 23.58
CA ASP A 322 -21.03 0.66 23.52
C ASP A 322 -20.19 0.34 22.26
N ARG A 323 -18.87 0.43 22.40
CA ARG A 323 -17.83 0.31 21.36
C ARG A 323 -17.70 -1.07 20.68
N ALA A 324 -18.56 -2.04 20.99
CA ALA A 324 -18.33 -3.45 20.65
C ALA A 324 -19.07 -3.96 19.40
N ASP A 325 -20.12 -3.31 18.92
CA ASP A 325 -21.03 -3.90 17.93
C ASP A 325 -20.72 -3.61 16.44
N TRP A 326 -19.82 -2.69 16.12
CA TRP A 326 -19.58 -2.23 14.75
C TRP A 326 -18.36 -2.86 14.05
N LEU A 327 -17.68 -3.78 14.71
CA LEU A 327 -16.57 -4.59 14.13
C LEU A 327 -17.02 -6.02 13.76
N ARG A 328 -18.32 -6.29 13.68
CA ARG A 328 -18.83 -7.58 13.24
C ARG A 328 -18.95 -7.68 11.74
#